data_188861af43724ab4e60914e23880eae4
#
_entry.id   188861af43724ab4e60914e23880eae4
#
_cell.length_a   1.000
_cell.length_b   1.000
_cell.length_c   1.000
_cell.angle_alpha   90.00
_cell.angle_beta   90.00
_cell.angle_gamma   90.00
#
_symmetry.space_group_name_H-M   'P 1'
#
loop_
_entity.id
_entity.type
_entity.pdbx_description
1 polymer ?
#
loop_
_entity_poly.entity_id
_entity_poly.type
_entity_poly.pdbx_seq_one_letter_code
_entity_poly.pdbx_strand_id
1 'polypeptide(L)'
;MSLRQTVFITILLHIFLTANAIPVKRPFLTITQPDGYTFEAIAKGDEFLHIIKTLDGHVISKDTDGYFCYSYYDANGSLVSSGIPVGSHAPAEVLNASRNIPYGLLNEKAAAKKAIGANETPLIRRIMDRSPATRAEGKHKKHGLIILVQYKDVKFTYTRDDFHNMLTQEGYSSNGATGSALDYFHSQFGDNWEFSFDISEIVTLQENCAYYGGNDNGNKDSRASQMIKEACELADAHINFADYDDDGDGTVDNVFIFFAGKDEADDPAANADCIWSHAWYLKRGAQIHLSL
;
A
#
# COMPACT_ATOMS: atom_id res chain seq x y z
N MET A 1 -2.61 0.88 -36.14
CA MET A 1 -3.17 1.89 -35.21
C MET A 1 -2.51 1.61 -33.88
N SER A 2 -1.67 2.50 -33.35
CA SER A 2 -1.02 2.26 -32.06
C SER A 2 -2.05 2.49 -30.96
N LEU A 3 -2.36 1.46 -30.18
CA LEU A 3 -3.16 1.54 -28.98
C LEU A 3 -2.40 2.43 -27.99
N ARG A 4 -2.99 3.53 -27.56
CA ARG A 4 -2.39 4.39 -26.54
C ARG A 4 -2.78 3.82 -25.20
N GLN A 5 -1.84 3.11 -24.57
CA GLN A 5 -2.07 2.49 -23.27
C GLN A 5 -1.65 3.46 -22.15
N THR A 6 -2.54 3.67 -21.22
CA THR A 6 -2.27 4.39 -19.96
C THR A 6 -2.25 3.36 -18.86
N VAL A 7 -1.15 3.30 -18.12
CA VAL A 7 -0.99 2.34 -17.02
C VAL A 7 -1.55 2.95 -15.74
N PHE A 8 -2.54 2.29 -15.13
CA PHE A 8 -3.07 2.62 -13.82
C PHE A 8 -2.44 1.71 -12.78
N ILE A 9 -1.87 2.31 -11.76
CA ILE A 9 -1.40 1.59 -10.59
C ILE A 9 -2.45 1.76 -9.53
N THR A 10 -3.17 0.71 -9.23
CA THR A 10 -4.14 0.68 -8.15
C THR A 10 -3.90 -0.53 -7.29
N ILE A 11 -3.37 -0.30 -6.12
CA ILE A 11 -3.52 -1.28 -5.05
C ILE A 11 -4.97 -1.23 -4.62
N LEU A 12 -5.75 -2.27 -4.93
CA LEU A 12 -7.04 -2.61 -4.31
C LEU A 12 -8.13 -1.52 -4.15
N LEU A 13 -8.09 -0.40 -4.87
CA LEU A 13 -9.06 0.68 -4.63
C LEU A 13 -10.41 0.48 -5.35
N HIS A 14 -10.52 -0.47 -6.28
CA HIS A 14 -11.77 -0.70 -7.02
C HIS A 14 -12.76 -1.66 -6.35
N ILE A 15 -12.38 -2.26 -5.22
CA ILE A 15 -13.26 -3.17 -4.46
C ILE A 15 -14.04 -2.44 -3.36
N PHE A 16 -13.80 -1.15 -3.15
CA PHE A 16 -14.39 -0.36 -2.07
C PHE A 16 -15.74 0.31 -2.38
N LEU A 17 -16.48 -0.10 -3.40
CA LEU A 17 -17.78 0.53 -3.68
C LEU A 17 -18.91 0.13 -2.73
N THR A 18 -18.71 -0.88 -1.86
CA THR A 18 -19.58 -1.17 -0.72
C THR A 18 -18.89 -1.93 0.41
N ALA A 19 -17.58 -1.98 0.43
CA ALA A 19 -16.87 -2.48 1.59
C ALA A 19 -16.97 -1.42 2.69
N ASN A 20 -18.00 -1.50 3.52
CA ASN A 20 -17.79 -1.18 4.90
C ASN A 20 -16.55 -1.96 5.29
N ALA A 21 -15.46 -1.25 5.69
CA ALA A 21 -14.26 -1.89 6.18
C ALA A 21 -14.69 -3.04 7.08
N ILE A 22 -14.35 -4.26 6.72
CA ILE A 22 -14.77 -5.43 7.51
C ILE A 22 -14.16 -5.18 8.87
N PRO A 23 -14.96 -5.07 9.95
CA PRO A 23 -14.42 -4.83 11.26
C PRO A 23 -13.41 -5.93 11.53
N VAL A 24 -12.17 -5.56 11.77
CA VAL A 24 -11.08 -6.49 12.10
C VAL A 24 -11.63 -7.43 13.16
N LYS A 25 -11.81 -8.70 12.84
CA LYS A 25 -12.37 -9.70 13.76
C LYS A 25 -11.52 -9.90 15.02
N ARG A 26 -10.30 -9.35 15.02
CA ARG A 26 -9.40 -9.27 16.17
C ARG A 26 -8.81 -7.87 16.24
N PRO A 27 -9.43 -6.94 16.97
CA PRO A 27 -8.91 -5.58 17.15
C PRO A 27 -7.65 -5.56 18.03
N PHE A 28 -7.22 -6.71 18.53
CA PHE A 28 -6.08 -6.83 19.43
C PHE A 28 -4.82 -7.20 18.67
N LEU A 29 -3.77 -6.41 18.91
CA LEU A 29 -2.42 -6.63 18.41
C LEU A 29 -1.56 -7.05 19.59
N THR A 30 -0.84 -8.16 19.50
CA THR A 30 0.22 -8.46 20.45
C THR A 30 1.49 -7.76 19.98
N ILE A 31 1.97 -6.81 20.76
CA ILE A 31 3.19 -6.04 20.48
C ILE A 31 4.32 -6.58 21.37
N THR A 32 5.46 -6.86 20.74
CA THR A 32 6.70 -7.23 21.45
C THR A 32 7.68 -6.08 21.34
N GLN A 33 8.15 -5.56 22.47
CA GLN A 33 9.18 -4.52 22.56
C GLN A 33 10.57 -5.11 22.22
N PRO A 34 11.55 -4.28 21.85
CA PRO A 34 12.92 -4.74 21.57
C PRO A 34 13.58 -5.48 22.74
N ASP A 35 13.20 -5.18 23.98
CA ASP A 35 13.67 -5.86 25.19
C ASP A 35 12.95 -7.18 25.51
N GLY A 36 11.98 -7.58 24.66
CA GLY A 36 11.19 -8.79 24.83
C GLY A 36 9.91 -8.62 25.66
N TYR A 37 9.63 -7.42 26.21
CA TYR A 37 8.36 -7.17 26.88
C TYR A 37 7.20 -7.22 25.89
N THR A 38 6.13 -7.93 26.24
CA THR A 38 4.95 -8.09 25.38
C THR A 38 3.70 -7.50 26.03
N PHE A 39 2.86 -6.86 25.23
CA PHE A 39 1.57 -6.35 25.67
C PHE A 39 0.55 -6.38 24.54
N GLU A 40 -0.72 -6.29 24.91
CA GLU A 40 -1.82 -6.20 23.93
C GLU A 40 -2.19 -4.73 23.67
N ALA A 41 -2.47 -4.43 22.43
CA ALA A 41 -2.90 -3.13 21.95
C ALA A 41 -4.12 -3.25 21.05
N ILE A 42 -4.83 -2.15 20.85
CA ILE A 42 -5.96 -2.04 19.92
C ILE A 42 -5.58 -1.05 18.82
N ALA A 43 -5.64 -1.48 17.56
CA ALA A 43 -5.58 -0.59 16.40
C ALA A 43 -7.01 -0.26 15.95
N LYS A 44 -7.29 1.03 15.70
CA LYS A 44 -8.58 1.50 15.22
C LYS A 44 -8.39 2.64 14.23
N GLY A 45 -9.13 2.58 13.13
CA GLY A 45 -9.12 3.65 12.11
C GLY A 45 -9.06 3.10 10.70
N ASP A 46 -8.75 4.00 9.77
CA ASP A 46 -8.62 3.77 8.34
C ASP A 46 -7.33 4.40 7.81
N GLU A 47 -7.14 4.43 6.50
CA GLU A 47 -5.97 5.00 5.82
C GLU A 47 -5.78 6.51 6.04
N PHE A 48 -6.81 7.22 6.49
CA PHE A 48 -6.76 8.67 6.74
C PHE A 48 -6.48 9.01 8.20
N LEU A 49 -6.90 8.12 9.11
CA LEU A 49 -6.70 8.24 10.55
C LEU A 49 -6.67 6.87 11.21
N HIS A 50 -5.53 6.45 11.70
CA HIS A 50 -5.44 5.27 12.54
C HIS A 50 -4.79 5.61 13.88
N ILE A 51 -5.22 4.93 14.92
CA ILE A 51 -4.77 5.16 16.30
C ILE A 51 -4.50 3.79 16.93
N ILE A 52 -3.31 3.63 17.50
CA ILE A 52 -2.95 2.44 18.28
C ILE A 52 -3.02 2.83 19.77
N LYS A 53 -3.67 1.99 20.57
CA LYS A 53 -3.82 2.21 22.01
C LYS A 53 -3.56 0.93 22.78
N THR A 54 -3.04 1.08 23.99
CA THR A 54 -3.05 0.00 24.98
C THR A 54 -4.50 -0.37 25.38
N LEU A 55 -4.71 -1.52 26.02
CA LEU A 55 -6.05 -1.95 26.45
C LEU A 55 -6.69 -0.99 27.45
N ASP A 56 -5.90 -0.33 28.26
CA ASP A 56 -6.33 0.69 29.23
C ASP A 56 -6.47 2.10 28.62
N GLY A 57 -6.29 2.21 27.28
CA GLY A 57 -6.71 3.36 26.49
C GLY A 57 -5.65 4.42 26.22
N HIS A 58 -4.39 4.17 26.55
CA HIS A 58 -3.28 5.08 26.26
C HIS A 58 -2.87 5.00 24.80
N VAL A 59 -2.81 6.12 24.10
CA VAL A 59 -2.25 6.22 22.75
C VAL A 59 -0.76 5.91 22.80
N ILE A 60 -0.30 5.13 21.82
CA ILE A 60 1.09 4.74 21.70
C ILE A 60 1.58 4.95 20.27
N SER A 61 2.87 5.19 20.13
CA SER A 61 3.57 5.22 18.83
C SER A 61 4.95 4.60 18.96
N LYS A 62 5.44 4.06 17.85
CA LYS A 62 6.78 3.49 17.77
C LYS A 62 7.80 4.63 17.68
N ASP A 63 8.88 4.56 18.44
CA ASP A 63 10.01 5.49 18.36
C ASP A 63 11.10 4.98 17.40
N THR A 64 12.18 5.75 17.26
CA THR A 64 13.31 5.43 16.39
C THR A 64 14.10 4.18 16.82
N ASP A 65 14.04 3.82 18.09
CA ASP A 65 14.71 2.65 18.65
C ASP A 65 13.82 1.39 18.57
N GLY A 66 12.63 1.53 18.03
CA GLY A 66 11.68 0.45 17.83
C GLY A 66 10.76 0.18 19.01
N TYR A 67 10.84 0.97 20.09
CA TYR A 67 9.93 0.85 21.21
C TYR A 67 8.59 1.52 20.96
N PHE A 68 7.50 0.86 21.35
CA PHE A 68 6.21 1.53 21.48
C PHE A 68 6.15 2.30 22.78
N CYS A 69 6.10 3.62 22.66
CA CYS A 69 6.09 4.56 23.78
C CYS A 69 4.70 5.18 23.99
N TYR A 70 4.36 5.53 25.21
CA TYR A 70 3.21 6.38 25.47
C TYR A 70 3.31 7.67 24.67
N SER A 71 2.22 8.07 24.03
CA SER A 71 2.19 9.20 23.11
C SER A 71 0.95 10.04 23.34
N TYR A 72 0.99 11.28 22.92
CA TYR A 72 -0.12 12.21 23.06
C TYR A 72 -0.23 13.11 21.83
N TYR A 73 -1.38 13.74 21.66
CA TYR A 73 -1.57 14.70 20.58
C TYR A 73 -1.30 16.11 21.07
N ASP A 74 -0.50 16.87 20.32
CA ASP A 74 -0.29 18.29 20.55
C ASP A 74 -1.52 19.13 20.15
N ALA A 75 -1.45 20.45 20.37
CA ALA A 75 -2.52 21.38 20.05
C ALA A 75 -2.88 21.39 18.54
N ASN A 76 -1.95 20.97 17.69
CA ASN A 76 -2.16 20.87 16.25
C ASN A 76 -2.69 19.49 15.82
N GLY A 77 -2.90 18.57 16.76
CA GLY A 77 -3.29 17.19 16.48
C GLY A 77 -2.18 16.35 15.83
N SER A 78 -0.91 16.69 16.08
CA SER A 78 0.23 15.87 15.70
C SER A 78 0.55 14.91 16.84
N LEU A 79 0.83 13.65 16.50
CA LEU A 79 1.19 12.63 17.48
C LEU A 79 2.62 12.85 17.93
N VAL A 80 2.84 12.91 19.25
CA VAL A 80 4.15 13.16 19.88
C VAL A 80 4.45 12.01 20.85
N SER A 81 5.59 11.36 20.67
CA SER A 81 6.07 10.33 21.62
C SER A 81 6.59 10.97 22.90
N SER A 82 6.28 10.35 24.02
CA SER A 82 6.87 10.74 25.32
C SER A 82 8.29 10.19 25.52
N GLY A 83 8.74 9.27 24.67
CA GLY A 83 9.99 8.52 24.85
C GLY A 83 9.95 7.49 26.00
N ILE A 84 8.80 7.27 26.64
CA ILE A 84 8.64 6.31 27.74
C ILE A 84 7.98 5.04 27.20
N PRO A 85 8.71 3.91 27.14
CA PRO A 85 8.18 2.65 26.63
C PRO A 85 6.97 2.14 27.42
N VAL A 86 6.01 1.54 26.74
CA VAL A 86 4.92 0.80 27.37
C VAL A 86 5.50 -0.35 28.18
N GLY A 87 5.03 -0.49 29.43
CA GLY A 87 5.60 -1.43 30.40
C GLY A 87 6.57 -0.78 31.40
N SER A 88 7.07 0.42 31.09
CA SER A 88 7.87 1.22 32.00
C SER A 88 7.01 2.11 32.91
N HIS A 89 7.56 2.55 34.03
CA HIS A 89 6.87 3.50 34.91
C HIS A 89 6.76 4.87 34.22
N ALA A 90 5.54 5.31 33.96
CA ALA A 90 5.27 6.62 33.37
C ALA A 90 4.64 7.58 34.37
N PRO A 91 5.05 8.87 34.39
CA PRO A 91 4.41 9.90 35.20
C PRO A 91 2.91 10.03 34.90
N ALA A 92 2.12 10.39 35.92
CA ALA A 92 0.67 10.53 35.78
C ALA A 92 0.27 11.56 34.70
N GLU A 93 1.08 12.59 34.51
CA GLU A 93 0.88 13.62 33.46
C GLU A 93 0.93 13.02 32.06
N VAL A 94 1.91 12.15 31.80
CA VAL A 94 2.06 11.44 30.50
C VAL A 94 0.89 10.49 30.28
N LEU A 95 0.51 9.71 31.29
CA LEU A 95 -0.62 8.80 31.22
C LEU A 95 -1.95 9.54 30.97
N ASN A 96 -2.16 10.68 31.62
CA ASN A 96 -3.34 11.51 31.41
C ASN A 96 -3.34 12.11 30.00
N ALA A 97 -2.20 12.65 29.53
CA ALA A 97 -2.08 13.21 28.19
C ALA A 97 -2.33 12.16 27.11
N SER A 98 -1.83 10.95 27.29
CA SER A 98 -1.98 9.85 26.30
C SER A 98 -3.40 9.30 26.20
N ARG A 99 -4.29 9.59 27.14
CA ARG A 99 -5.73 9.26 27.07
C ARG A 99 -6.56 10.36 26.39
N ASN A 100 -6.03 11.57 26.34
CA ASN A 100 -6.75 12.72 25.79
C ASN A 100 -6.61 12.79 24.26
N ILE A 101 -7.53 12.16 23.54
CA ILE A 101 -7.52 12.09 22.09
C ILE A 101 -8.46 13.15 21.51
N PRO A 102 -7.96 14.15 20.76
CA PRO A 102 -8.78 15.21 20.18
C PRO A 102 -9.52 14.72 18.91
N TYR A 103 -10.44 13.77 19.05
CA TYR A 103 -11.15 13.15 17.94
C TYR A 103 -11.78 14.13 16.96
N GLY A 104 -12.32 15.26 17.45
CA GLY A 104 -12.89 16.31 16.59
C GLY A 104 -11.86 16.82 15.59
N LEU A 105 -10.71 17.30 16.09
CA LEU A 105 -9.61 17.81 15.26
C LEU A 105 -9.03 16.75 14.32
N LEU A 106 -8.87 15.51 14.82
CA LEU A 106 -8.33 14.42 14.01
C LEU A 106 -9.27 14.02 12.89
N ASN A 107 -10.57 13.96 13.15
CA ASN A 107 -11.57 13.67 12.14
C ASN A 107 -11.69 14.78 11.09
N GLU A 108 -11.58 16.04 11.48
CA GLU A 108 -11.53 17.18 10.54
C GLU A 108 -10.30 17.06 9.61
N LYS A 109 -9.13 16.75 10.16
CA LYS A 109 -7.92 16.52 9.37
C LYS A 109 -8.03 15.32 8.43
N ALA A 110 -8.60 14.22 8.91
CA ALA A 110 -8.85 13.05 8.08
C ALA A 110 -9.84 13.35 6.95
N ALA A 111 -10.92 14.08 7.25
CA ALA A 111 -11.88 14.51 6.25
C ALA A 111 -11.26 15.47 5.23
N ALA A 112 -10.39 16.38 5.65
CA ALA A 112 -9.64 17.26 4.76
C ALA A 112 -8.71 16.47 3.83
N LYS A 113 -7.95 15.51 4.35
CA LYS A 113 -7.11 14.62 3.53
C LYS A 113 -7.93 13.83 2.53
N LYS A 114 -9.06 13.27 2.96
CA LYS A 114 -10.00 12.54 2.10
C LYS A 114 -10.59 13.45 1.01
N ALA A 115 -10.92 14.70 1.34
CA ALA A 115 -11.43 15.66 0.37
C ALA A 115 -10.38 16.09 -0.65
N ILE A 116 -9.11 16.22 -0.25
CA ILE A 116 -7.99 16.50 -1.17
C ILE A 116 -7.83 15.32 -2.14
N GLY A 117 -7.80 14.09 -1.63
CA GLY A 117 -7.76 12.88 -2.46
C GLY A 117 -8.96 12.77 -3.40
N ALA A 118 -10.17 13.16 -2.96
CA ALA A 118 -11.37 13.18 -3.78
C ALA A 118 -11.37 14.28 -4.85
N ASN A 119 -10.73 15.43 -4.57
CA ASN A 119 -10.66 16.54 -5.52
C ASN A 119 -9.57 16.39 -6.58
N GLU A 120 -8.55 15.57 -6.31
CA GLU A 120 -7.49 15.31 -7.27
C GLU A 120 -7.91 14.36 -8.42
N THR A 121 -9.14 13.82 -8.40
CA THR A 121 -9.55 12.77 -9.33
C THR A 121 -10.91 12.97 -10.01
N PRO A 122 -10.98 13.81 -11.06
CA PRO A 122 -12.10 13.72 -12.01
C PRO A 122 -12.18 12.34 -12.71
N LEU A 123 -11.06 11.60 -12.78
CA LEU A 123 -10.98 10.28 -13.39
C LEU A 123 -11.60 9.16 -12.53
N ILE A 124 -11.34 9.13 -11.22
CA ILE A 124 -11.98 8.15 -10.33
C ILE A 124 -13.50 8.31 -10.36
N ARG A 125 -14.00 9.53 -10.42
CA ARG A 125 -15.44 9.78 -10.57
C ARG A 125 -15.99 9.27 -11.90
N ARG A 126 -15.22 9.36 -13.00
CA ARG A 126 -15.60 8.80 -14.31
C ARG A 126 -15.61 7.27 -14.32
N ILE A 127 -14.71 6.65 -13.59
CA ILE A 127 -14.68 5.19 -13.40
C ILE A 127 -15.83 4.74 -12.50
N MET A 128 -16.19 5.53 -11.48
CA MET A 128 -17.34 5.28 -10.59
C MET A 128 -18.69 5.57 -11.26
N ASP A 129 -18.77 6.54 -12.17
CA ASP A 129 -19.98 6.89 -12.93
C ASP A 129 -20.20 5.97 -14.14
N ARG A 130 -19.25 5.11 -14.51
CA ARG A 130 -19.51 4.01 -15.44
C ARG A 130 -20.42 3.03 -14.70
N SER A 131 -21.69 3.09 -15.01
CA SER A 131 -22.72 2.14 -14.55
C SER A 131 -22.15 0.74 -14.54
N PRO A 132 -22.49 -0.06 -13.52
CA PRO A 132 -22.17 -1.46 -13.57
C PRO A 132 -22.74 -1.99 -14.89
N ALA A 133 -21.85 -2.43 -15.75
CA ALA A 133 -22.26 -3.16 -16.94
C ALA A 133 -23.30 -4.17 -16.49
N THR A 134 -24.42 -4.19 -17.19
CA THR A 134 -25.53 -5.10 -17.00
C THR A 134 -25.01 -6.40 -16.42
N ARG A 135 -25.57 -6.77 -15.25
CA ARG A 135 -25.32 -7.99 -14.50
C ARG A 135 -25.28 -9.18 -15.45
N ALA A 136 -24.12 -9.44 -16.04
CA ALA A 136 -23.88 -10.62 -16.82
C ALA A 136 -23.91 -11.80 -15.85
N GLU A 137 -24.73 -12.80 -16.16
CA GLU A 137 -24.72 -14.08 -15.45
C GLU A 137 -23.36 -14.73 -15.74
N GLY A 138 -22.38 -14.56 -14.83
CA GLY A 138 -21.05 -15.12 -14.94
C GLY A 138 -20.16 -14.70 -13.76
N LYS A 139 -19.04 -15.39 -13.58
CA LYS A 139 -18.04 -15.01 -12.59
C LYS A 139 -17.38 -13.69 -12.99
N HIS A 140 -17.21 -12.81 -12.04
CA HIS A 140 -16.42 -11.59 -12.24
C HIS A 140 -14.94 -11.99 -12.30
N LYS A 141 -14.25 -11.59 -13.35
CA LYS A 141 -12.82 -11.87 -13.51
C LYS A 141 -12.00 -10.64 -13.19
N LYS A 142 -10.88 -10.83 -12.51
CA LYS A 142 -9.86 -9.81 -12.29
C LYS A 142 -8.48 -10.42 -12.52
N HIS A 143 -7.75 -9.81 -13.42
CA HIS A 143 -6.42 -10.23 -13.81
C HIS A 143 -5.41 -9.16 -13.45
N GLY A 144 -4.47 -9.47 -12.57
CA GLY A 144 -3.44 -8.54 -12.08
C GLY A 144 -2.08 -8.82 -12.72
N LEU A 145 -1.44 -7.79 -13.23
CA LEU A 145 -0.05 -7.84 -13.68
C LEU A 145 0.89 -7.37 -12.56
N ILE A 146 1.86 -8.19 -12.21
CA ILE A 146 2.95 -7.85 -11.29
C ILE A 146 4.25 -7.74 -12.07
N ILE A 147 4.90 -6.57 -12.03
CA ILE A 147 6.24 -6.37 -12.59
C ILE A 147 7.25 -6.39 -11.46
N LEU A 148 8.20 -7.32 -11.53
CA LEU A 148 9.30 -7.45 -10.56
C LEU A 148 10.44 -6.53 -10.96
N VAL A 149 10.73 -5.55 -10.13
CA VAL A 149 11.68 -4.47 -10.42
C VAL A 149 12.86 -4.52 -9.44
N GLN A 150 14.06 -4.54 -9.97
CA GLN A 150 15.26 -4.35 -9.17
C GLN A 150 16.07 -3.17 -9.71
N TYR A 151 16.79 -2.52 -8.80
CA TYR A 151 17.63 -1.38 -9.14
C TYR A 151 19.02 -1.84 -9.60
N LYS A 152 19.82 -0.89 -10.10
CA LYS A 152 21.19 -1.15 -10.46
C LYS A 152 22.02 -1.67 -9.28
N ASP A 153 21.81 -1.10 -8.10
CA ASP A 153 22.53 -1.35 -6.85
C ASP A 153 21.81 -2.25 -5.86
N VAL A 154 20.49 -2.40 -5.95
CA VAL A 154 19.67 -3.21 -5.04
C VAL A 154 18.97 -4.31 -5.82
N LYS A 155 19.21 -5.57 -5.44
CA LYS A 155 18.70 -6.76 -6.13
C LYS A 155 17.78 -7.54 -5.22
N PHE A 156 16.85 -8.28 -5.82
CA PHE A 156 16.08 -9.28 -5.10
C PHE A 156 16.99 -10.40 -4.56
N THR A 157 16.65 -10.87 -3.38
CA THR A 157 17.20 -12.12 -2.80
C THR A 157 16.28 -13.30 -3.09
N TYR A 158 15.08 -13.05 -3.55
CA TYR A 158 14.06 -14.02 -3.94
C TYR A 158 14.00 -14.15 -5.45
N THR A 159 13.60 -15.33 -5.91
CA THR A 159 13.40 -15.64 -7.32
C THR A 159 11.98 -15.24 -7.76
N ARG A 160 11.76 -15.20 -9.08
CA ARG A 160 10.43 -15.04 -9.65
C ARG A 160 9.44 -16.11 -9.14
N ASP A 161 9.91 -17.36 -9.01
CA ASP A 161 9.07 -18.47 -8.53
C ASP A 161 8.67 -18.30 -7.05
N ASP A 162 9.52 -17.69 -6.23
CA ASP A 162 9.16 -17.36 -4.84
C ASP A 162 8.00 -16.37 -4.80
N PHE A 163 8.02 -15.34 -5.66
CA PHE A 163 6.90 -14.39 -5.80
C PHE A 163 5.67 -15.07 -6.38
N HIS A 164 5.83 -15.93 -7.37
CA HIS A 164 4.71 -16.68 -7.94
C HIS A 164 4.02 -17.53 -6.87
N ASN A 165 4.78 -18.27 -6.07
CA ASN A 165 4.25 -19.10 -5.01
C ASN A 165 3.54 -18.27 -3.93
N MET A 166 4.13 -17.14 -3.52
CA MET A 166 3.52 -16.22 -2.56
C MET A 166 2.15 -15.68 -3.06
N LEU A 167 2.02 -15.44 -4.35
CA LEU A 167 0.81 -14.87 -4.92
C LEU A 167 -0.25 -15.91 -5.26
N THR A 168 0.14 -17.14 -5.68
CA THR A 168 -0.79 -18.07 -6.32
C THR A 168 -0.85 -19.48 -5.72
N GLN A 169 0.15 -19.88 -4.93
CA GLN A 169 0.19 -21.24 -4.39
C GLN A 169 -0.88 -21.43 -3.32
N GLU A 170 -1.78 -22.38 -3.54
CA GLU A 170 -2.78 -22.78 -2.54
C GLU A 170 -2.11 -23.20 -1.23
N GLY A 171 -2.58 -22.67 -0.10
CA GLY A 171 -2.04 -22.98 1.23
C GLY A 171 -0.61 -22.52 1.47
N TYR A 172 -0.13 -21.49 0.74
CA TYR A 172 1.22 -20.93 0.94
C TYR A 172 1.49 -20.59 2.41
N SER A 173 2.60 -21.11 2.95
CA SER A 173 2.90 -21.01 4.39
C SER A 173 4.35 -20.58 4.70
N SER A 174 5.14 -20.19 3.70
CA SER A 174 6.50 -19.70 3.92
C SER A 174 6.49 -18.36 4.67
N ASN A 175 7.53 -18.12 5.46
CA ASN A 175 7.70 -16.87 6.23
C ASN A 175 6.54 -16.51 7.17
N GLY A 176 5.80 -17.52 7.66
CA GLY A 176 4.66 -17.30 8.56
C GLY A 176 3.37 -16.89 7.87
N ALA A 177 3.30 -16.98 6.55
CA ALA A 177 2.07 -16.75 5.81
C ALA A 177 1.01 -17.80 6.13
N THR A 178 -0.26 -17.44 6.03
CA THR A 178 -1.42 -18.29 6.29
C THR A 178 -2.24 -18.55 5.02
N GLY A 179 -1.63 -18.40 3.87
CA GLY A 179 -2.19 -18.55 2.53
C GLY A 179 -1.48 -17.62 1.55
N SER A 180 -1.71 -17.83 0.25
CA SER A 180 -1.28 -16.92 -0.81
C SER A 180 -2.20 -15.70 -0.93
N ALA A 181 -1.82 -14.73 -1.78
CA ALA A 181 -2.72 -13.64 -2.12
C ALA A 181 -4.01 -14.17 -2.76
N LEU A 182 -3.92 -15.20 -3.59
CA LEU A 182 -5.07 -15.82 -4.23
C LEU A 182 -6.00 -16.48 -3.21
N ASP A 183 -5.46 -17.21 -2.22
CA ASP A 183 -6.24 -17.78 -1.11
C ASP A 183 -6.98 -16.69 -0.35
N TYR A 184 -6.31 -15.57 -0.09
CA TYR A 184 -6.94 -14.42 0.57
C TYR A 184 -8.11 -13.87 -0.25
N PHE A 185 -7.93 -13.62 -1.54
CA PHE A 185 -9.00 -13.10 -2.39
C PHE A 185 -10.17 -14.07 -2.48
N HIS A 186 -9.92 -15.37 -2.66
CA HIS A 186 -10.96 -16.38 -2.66
C HIS A 186 -11.76 -16.40 -1.35
N SER A 187 -11.06 -16.27 -0.21
CA SER A 187 -11.72 -16.25 1.09
C SER A 187 -12.57 -15.00 1.34
N GLN A 188 -12.22 -13.86 0.70
CA GLN A 188 -12.94 -12.60 0.87
C GLN A 188 -14.12 -12.46 -0.09
N PHE A 189 -13.97 -12.91 -1.34
CA PHE A 189 -14.93 -12.64 -2.42
C PHE A 189 -15.78 -13.86 -2.81
N GLY A 190 -15.36 -15.06 -2.39
CA GLY A 190 -16.06 -16.30 -2.68
C GLY A 190 -16.08 -16.66 -4.17
N ASP A 191 -16.96 -17.63 -4.52
CA ASP A 191 -16.97 -18.27 -5.84
C ASP A 191 -17.47 -17.39 -7.00
N ASN A 192 -18.03 -16.22 -6.71
CA ASN A 192 -18.52 -15.29 -7.72
C ASN A 192 -17.41 -14.49 -8.41
N TRP A 193 -16.20 -14.57 -7.88
CA TRP A 193 -15.02 -13.88 -8.39
C TRP A 193 -13.93 -14.89 -8.77
N GLU A 194 -13.27 -14.60 -9.87
CA GLU A 194 -12.09 -15.31 -10.34
C GLU A 194 -10.93 -14.32 -10.40
N PHE A 195 -9.90 -14.57 -9.61
CA PHE A 195 -8.69 -13.77 -9.58
C PHE A 195 -7.53 -14.56 -10.18
N SER A 196 -6.69 -13.87 -10.95
CA SER A 196 -5.43 -14.43 -11.45
C SER A 196 -4.34 -13.38 -11.41
N PHE A 197 -3.09 -13.83 -11.34
CA PHE A 197 -1.91 -12.96 -11.32
C PHE A 197 -0.87 -13.46 -12.30
N ASP A 198 -0.42 -12.59 -13.17
CA ASP A 198 0.77 -12.80 -13.98
C ASP A 198 1.94 -12.02 -13.42
N ILE A 199 3.12 -12.64 -13.46
CA ILE A 199 4.32 -12.11 -12.85
C ILE A 199 5.41 -12.03 -13.92
N SER A 200 5.95 -10.84 -14.14
CA SER A 200 7.00 -10.62 -15.13
C SER A 200 8.29 -11.37 -14.78
N GLU A 201 9.18 -11.46 -15.75
CA GLU A 201 10.60 -11.63 -15.43
C GLU A 201 11.10 -10.43 -14.60
N ILE A 202 12.21 -10.63 -13.87
CA ILE A 202 12.79 -9.56 -13.08
C ILE A 202 13.47 -8.56 -14.02
N VAL A 203 12.95 -7.33 -14.09
CA VAL A 203 13.58 -6.24 -14.83
C VAL A 203 14.57 -5.47 -13.96
N THR A 204 15.67 -5.03 -14.57
CA THR A 204 16.70 -4.24 -13.89
C THR A 204 16.71 -2.81 -14.41
N LEU A 205 16.43 -1.86 -13.54
CA LEU A 205 16.48 -0.44 -13.85
C LEU A 205 17.92 0.05 -14.06
N GLN A 206 18.08 1.13 -14.79
CA GLN A 206 19.38 1.68 -15.16
C GLN A 206 20.07 2.42 -14.01
N GLU A 207 19.27 2.98 -13.08
CA GLU A 207 19.79 3.81 -11.99
C GLU A 207 19.66 3.11 -10.62
N ASN A 208 20.27 3.71 -9.62
CA ASN A 208 20.27 3.25 -8.24
C ASN A 208 18.92 3.52 -7.57
N CYS A 209 18.63 2.79 -6.49
CA CYS A 209 17.41 2.96 -5.69
C CYS A 209 17.18 4.42 -5.29
N ALA A 210 18.22 5.07 -4.75
CA ALA A 210 18.16 6.47 -4.31
C ALA A 210 17.88 7.48 -5.45
N TYR A 211 18.14 7.12 -6.71
CA TYR A 211 17.78 7.98 -7.83
C TYR A 211 16.25 8.08 -8.00
N TYR A 212 15.55 6.96 -7.86
CA TYR A 212 14.09 6.93 -8.05
C TYR A 212 13.32 7.35 -6.80
N GLY A 213 13.78 6.96 -5.62
CA GLY A 213 13.16 7.28 -4.34
C GLY A 213 13.56 8.63 -3.75
N GLY A 214 14.57 9.30 -4.34
CA GLY A 214 15.08 10.56 -3.79
C GLY A 214 14.03 11.67 -3.69
N ASN A 215 14.12 12.44 -2.60
CA ASN A 215 13.21 13.53 -2.25
C ASN A 215 13.78 14.88 -2.70
N ASP A 216 13.43 15.36 -3.90
CA ASP A 216 13.96 16.58 -4.48
C ASP A 216 13.00 17.78 -4.28
N ASN A 217 13.56 18.91 -3.83
CA ASN A 217 12.82 20.18 -3.71
C ASN A 217 11.50 20.11 -2.94
N GLY A 218 11.43 19.26 -1.91
CA GLY A 218 10.23 19.04 -1.11
C GLY A 218 9.18 18.13 -1.74
N ASN A 219 9.45 17.57 -2.91
CA ASN A 219 8.67 16.51 -3.52
C ASN A 219 9.22 15.16 -3.08
N LYS A 220 8.39 14.35 -2.45
CA LYS A 220 8.72 12.97 -2.12
C LYS A 220 8.66 12.10 -3.37
N ASP A 221 9.56 11.11 -3.45
CA ASP A 221 9.62 10.15 -4.54
C ASP A 221 9.59 10.81 -5.92
N SER A 222 10.37 11.85 -6.10
CA SER A 222 10.28 12.75 -7.26
C SER A 222 10.39 12.04 -8.62
N ARG A 223 10.95 10.82 -8.65
CA ARG A 223 11.14 10.02 -9.87
C ARG A 223 10.42 8.67 -9.85
N ALA A 224 9.45 8.46 -8.94
CA ALA A 224 8.66 7.23 -8.90
C ALA A 224 7.96 6.96 -10.24
N SER A 225 7.38 7.97 -10.87
CA SER A 225 6.74 7.83 -12.20
C SER A 225 7.73 7.42 -13.29
N GLN A 226 9.00 7.86 -13.19
CA GLN A 226 10.04 7.45 -14.13
C GLN A 226 10.42 5.97 -13.92
N MET A 227 10.52 5.54 -12.66
CA MET A 227 10.73 4.12 -12.32
C MET A 227 9.68 3.23 -12.95
N ILE A 228 8.41 3.59 -12.80
CA ILE A 228 7.29 2.81 -13.33
C ILE A 228 7.32 2.77 -14.86
N LYS A 229 7.56 3.93 -15.49
CA LYS A 229 7.66 4.00 -16.94
C LYS A 229 8.76 3.07 -17.45
N GLU A 230 9.95 3.16 -16.89
CA GLU A 230 11.09 2.33 -17.29
C GLU A 230 10.82 0.83 -17.03
N ALA A 231 10.21 0.50 -15.89
CA ALA A 231 9.84 -0.87 -15.57
C ALA A 231 8.87 -1.46 -16.60
N CYS A 232 7.85 -0.71 -17.01
CA CYS A 232 6.91 -1.15 -18.03
C CYS A 232 7.57 -1.28 -19.40
N GLU A 233 8.42 -0.32 -19.81
CA GLU A 233 9.16 -0.38 -21.06
C GLU A 233 10.10 -1.58 -21.14
N LEU A 234 10.76 -1.93 -20.02
CA LEU A 234 11.61 -3.13 -19.95
C LEU A 234 10.80 -4.42 -19.95
N ALA A 235 9.62 -4.43 -19.37
CA ALA A 235 8.74 -5.60 -19.36
C ALA A 235 8.02 -5.82 -20.69
N ASP A 236 7.87 -4.80 -21.52
CA ASP A 236 7.15 -4.81 -22.81
C ASP A 236 7.67 -5.87 -23.79
N ALA A 237 8.95 -6.23 -23.68
CA ALA A 237 9.54 -7.29 -24.51
C ALA A 237 8.96 -8.69 -24.24
N HIS A 238 8.29 -8.89 -23.09
CA HIS A 238 7.83 -10.21 -22.62
C HIS A 238 6.36 -10.20 -22.21
N ILE A 239 5.71 -9.04 -22.17
CA ILE A 239 4.34 -8.86 -21.70
C ILE A 239 3.53 -8.14 -22.76
N ASN A 240 2.41 -8.73 -23.15
CA ASN A 240 1.41 -8.04 -23.92
C ASN A 240 0.47 -7.26 -22.99
N PHE A 241 0.69 -5.98 -22.86
CA PHE A 241 -0.09 -5.13 -21.96
C PHE A 241 -1.58 -5.01 -22.36
N ALA A 242 -1.94 -5.33 -23.60
CA ALA A 242 -3.34 -5.34 -24.02
C ALA A 242 -4.17 -6.42 -23.31
N ASP A 243 -3.53 -7.46 -22.78
CA ASP A 243 -4.21 -8.53 -22.03
C ASP A 243 -4.71 -8.08 -20.66
N TYR A 244 -4.31 -6.87 -20.19
CA TYR A 244 -4.67 -6.27 -18.91
C TYR A 244 -5.56 -5.02 -19.03
N ASP A 245 -6.23 -4.89 -20.18
CA ASP A 245 -7.28 -3.92 -20.47
C ASP A 245 -8.63 -4.66 -20.42
N ASP A 246 -9.13 -4.93 -19.21
CA ASP A 246 -10.32 -5.76 -18.96
C ASP A 246 -11.61 -5.13 -19.56
N ASP A 247 -11.66 -3.80 -19.67
CA ASP A 247 -12.85 -3.09 -20.17
C ASP A 247 -12.75 -2.62 -21.63
N GLY A 248 -11.61 -2.85 -22.27
CA GLY A 248 -11.38 -2.57 -23.70
C GLY A 248 -11.31 -1.09 -24.04
N ASP A 249 -10.93 -0.23 -23.06
CA ASP A 249 -10.87 1.22 -23.28
C ASP A 249 -9.52 1.71 -23.83
N GLY A 250 -8.59 0.80 -24.05
CA GLY A 250 -7.23 1.08 -24.52
C GLY A 250 -6.29 1.51 -23.41
N THR A 251 -6.64 1.21 -22.18
CA THR A 251 -5.88 1.55 -20.97
C THR A 251 -5.70 0.29 -20.13
N VAL A 252 -4.48 0.06 -19.64
CA VAL A 252 -4.21 -1.03 -18.70
C VAL A 252 -4.85 -0.71 -17.35
N ASP A 253 -5.71 -1.60 -16.85
CA ASP A 253 -6.49 -1.36 -15.63
C ASP A 253 -5.61 -1.28 -14.39
N ASN A 254 -4.70 -2.25 -14.22
CA ASN A 254 -3.88 -2.36 -13.03
C ASN A 254 -2.50 -2.94 -13.33
N VAL A 255 -1.46 -2.30 -12.78
CA VAL A 255 -0.10 -2.85 -12.73
C VAL A 255 0.41 -2.73 -11.31
N PHE A 256 0.91 -3.82 -10.76
CA PHE A 256 1.57 -3.84 -9.46
C PHE A 256 3.09 -3.86 -9.69
N ILE A 257 3.79 -2.95 -9.05
CA ILE A 257 5.25 -2.92 -9.06
C ILE A 257 5.76 -3.48 -7.73
N PHE A 258 6.47 -4.60 -7.78
CA PHE A 258 7.21 -5.12 -6.64
C PHE A 258 8.68 -4.74 -6.86
N PHE A 259 9.22 -3.92 -6.01
CA PHE A 259 10.59 -3.45 -6.12
C PHE A 259 11.50 -4.06 -5.04
N ALA A 260 12.77 -4.26 -5.40
CA ALA A 260 13.77 -4.81 -4.50
C ALA A 260 14.20 -3.78 -3.45
N GLY A 261 14.52 -4.23 -2.25
CA GLY A 261 15.10 -3.42 -1.20
C GLY A 261 14.14 -3.02 -0.11
N LYS A 262 14.35 -1.83 0.44
CA LYS A 262 13.58 -1.29 1.55
C LYS A 262 12.51 -0.33 1.05
N ASP A 263 11.46 -0.21 1.86
CA ASP A 263 10.39 0.77 1.68
C ASP A 263 10.66 1.97 2.61
N GLU A 264 10.47 3.20 2.14
CA GLU A 264 10.56 4.38 3.00
C GLU A 264 9.52 4.32 4.12
N ALA A 265 8.35 3.70 3.89
CA ALA A 265 7.29 3.59 4.89
C ALA A 265 7.69 2.72 6.10
N ASP A 266 8.62 1.76 5.94
CA ASP A 266 9.09 0.91 7.03
C ASP A 266 9.92 1.70 8.05
N ASP A 267 10.80 2.58 7.57
CA ASP A 267 11.65 3.44 8.40
C ASP A 267 12.01 4.71 7.62
N PRO A 268 11.18 5.76 7.70
CA PRO A 268 11.37 6.98 6.92
C PRO A 268 12.70 7.70 7.17
N ALA A 269 13.32 7.49 8.33
CA ALA A 269 14.59 8.11 8.65
C ALA A 269 15.78 7.36 8.05
N ALA A 270 15.75 6.03 8.07
CA ALA A 270 16.80 5.19 7.53
C ALA A 270 16.68 4.96 6.02
N ASN A 271 15.46 5.03 5.47
CA ASN A 271 15.14 4.71 4.09
C ASN A 271 14.64 5.94 3.29
N ALA A 272 15.06 7.15 3.67
CA ALA A 272 14.57 8.41 3.10
C ALA A 272 14.75 8.55 1.57
N ASP A 273 15.67 7.79 0.99
CA ASP A 273 15.92 7.74 -0.45
C ASP A 273 15.32 6.49 -1.13
N CYS A 274 14.49 5.73 -0.41
CA CYS A 274 13.74 4.63 -0.99
C CYS A 274 12.35 5.09 -1.41
N ILE A 275 11.70 4.33 -2.30
CA ILE A 275 10.31 4.58 -2.68
C ILE A 275 9.39 4.33 -1.47
N TRP A 276 8.48 5.25 -1.22
CA TRP A 276 7.33 5.03 -0.35
C TRP A 276 6.27 4.24 -1.10
N SER A 277 5.95 3.03 -0.66
CA SER A 277 4.91 2.22 -1.30
C SER A 277 3.56 2.93 -1.30
N HIS A 278 3.02 3.19 -2.47
CA HIS A 278 1.76 3.91 -2.65
C HIS A 278 1.02 3.44 -3.90
N ALA A 279 -0.28 3.73 -3.96
CA ALA A 279 -1.08 3.56 -5.15
C ALA A 279 -1.25 4.91 -5.85
N TRP A 280 -1.00 4.95 -7.15
CA TRP A 280 -1.10 6.15 -7.95
C TRP A 280 -1.53 5.83 -9.40
N TYR A 281 -1.83 6.84 -10.18
CA TYR A 281 -2.03 6.73 -11.61
C TYR A 281 -1.03 7.61 -12.35
N LEU A 282 -0.57 7.16 -13.51
CA LEU A 282 0.28 7.99 -14.37
C LEU A 282 -0.58 9.08 -15.02
N LYS A 283 -0.24 10.36 -14.80
CA LYS A 283 -0.97 11.50 -15.36
C LYS A 283 -1.02 11.43 -16.89
N ARG A 284 -2.10 11.92 -17.48
CA ARG A 284 -2.23 12.14 -18.92
C ARG A 284 -1.05 13.01 -19.41
N GLY A 285 -0.13 12.43 -20.17
CA GLY A 285 1.14 13.06 -20.58
C GLY A 285 2.37 12.26 -20.22
N ALA A 286 2.33 11.41 -19.18
CA ALA A 286 3.31 10.37 -18.95
C ALA A 286 2.89 9.10 -19.69
N GLN A 287 2.57 9.21 -21.00
CA GLN A 287 2.17 8.06 -21.80
C GLN A 287 3.37 7.14 -21.96
N ILE A 288 3.17 5.88 -21.59
CA ILE A 288 4.07 4.80 -21.93
C ILE A 288 3.57 4.23 -23.26
N HIS A 289 4.42 4.23 -24.27
CA HIS A 289 4.15 3.57 -25.53
C HIS A 289 4.71 2.16 -25.42
N LEU A 290 3.83 1.20 -25.24
CA LEU A 290 4.17 -0.22 -25.19
C LEU A 290 3.86 -0.81 -26.56
N SER A 291 4.65 -1.81 -26.98
CA SER A 291 4.39 -2.57 -28.19
C SER A 291 3.16 -3.46 -27.99
N LEU A 292 2.39 -3.62 -29.05
CA LEU A 292 1.22 -4.49 -29.12
C LEU A 292 1.57 -5.72 -29.95
#